data_aa5f07fdf4c8d8dc5ffaea915b7cb6f1
#
_entry.id   aa5f07fdf4c8d8dc5ffaea915b7cb6f1
#
_cell.length_a   1.000
_cell.length_b   1.000
_cell.length_c   1.000
_cell.angle_alpha   90.00
_cell.angle_beta   90.00
_cell.angle_gamma   90.00
#
_symmetry.space_group_name_H-M   'P 1'
#
loop_
_entity.id
_entity.type
_entity.pdbx_description
1 polymer ?
#
loop_
_entity_poly.entity_id
_entity_poly.type
_entity_poly.pdbx_seq_one_letter_code
_entity_poly.pdbx_strand_id
1 'polypeptide(L)'
;MNYPSITLWSDSSFFSPYVMSVYVALTEKGIPFSLKRIDLSRNQQLAAEYRELSLTCRVPTLQVDNFFLSESSAITEYLEERFPAPEFERLYPRDREKRARAREMQAWLRSDFMWIRQERPTEVLFAGERFPPLTPTAQQSVDKLVAAVQRLLLEGQQNLFGEWSIADTDLAVMLNRLVLHGDNLPVQLQHYAEFQWQRASVQLWLAESGKNR
;
A
#
# COMPACT_ATOMS: atom_id res chain seq x y z
N MET A 1 -11.34 -8.38 25.11
CA MET A 1 -10.28 -7.34 25.04
C MET A 1 -10.94 -6.01 24.75
N ASN A 2 -10.59 -4.96 25.50
CA ASN A 2 -11.06 -3.61 25.16
C ASN A 2 -10.07 -3.02 24.15
N TYR A 3 -10.42 -3.06 22.86
CA TYR A 3 -9.62 -2.42 21.82
C TYR A 3 -9.72 -0.89 21.95
N PRO A 4 -8.63 -0.14 21.67
CA PRO A 4 -8.72 1.30 21.52
C PRO A 4 -9.65 1.66 20.36
N SER A 5 -10.23 2.85 20.39
CA SER A 5 -11.01 3.37 19.25
C SER A 5 -10.05 3.68 18.10
N ILE A 6 -10.20 3.01 16.97
CA ILE A 6 -9.34 3.20 15.80
C ILE A 6 -10.15 3.72 14.64
N THR A 7 -9.67 4.80 14.03
CA THR A 7 -10.23 5.39 12.81
C THR A 7 -9.14 5.55 11.77
N LEU A 8 -9.41 5.07 10.55
CA LEU A 8 -8.57 5.30 9.38
C LEU A 8 -9.24 6.34 8.47
N TRP A 9 -8.54 7.43 8.21
CA TRP A 9 -8.98 8.47 7.29
C TRP A 9 -8.50 8.15 5.87
N SER A 10 -9.44 8.08 4.93
CA SER A 10 -9.24 7.73 3.52
C SER A 10 -9.70 8.86 2.60
N ASP A 11 -9.20 8.88 1.37
CA ASP A 11 -9.85 9.58 0.28
C ASP A 11 -11.24 9.00 0.00
N SER A 12 -12.18 9.85 -0.44
CA SER A 12 -13.57 9.46 -0.67
C SER A 12 -13.74 8.45 -1.82
N SER A 13 -12.81 8.42 -2.77
CA SER A 13 -12.79 7.49 -3.90
C SER A 13 -12.19 6.12 -3.59
N PHE A 14 -11.46 5.96 -2.48
CA PHE A 14 -10.66 4.76 -2.16
C PHE A 14 -9.59 4.44 -3.22
N PHE A 15 -9.00 5.47 -3.81
CA PHE A 15 -7.95 5.34 -4.82
C PHE A 15 -6.54 5.52 -4.24
N SER A 16 -6.41 5.87 -2.95
CA SER A 16 -5.10 6.03 -2.33
C SER A 16 -4.43 4.69 -2.03
N PRO A 17 -3.32 4.34 -2.70
CA PRO A 17 -2.60 3.10 -2.45
C PRO A 17 -1.93 3.10 -1.07
N TYR A 18 -1.67 4.27 -0.51
CA TYR A 18 -1.09 4.42 0.82
C TYR A 18 -2.13 4.19 1.92
N VAL A 19 -3.40 4.57 1.68
CA VAL A 19 -4.52 4.18 2.57
C VAL A 19 -4.74 2.67 2.47
N MET A 20 -4.72 2.10 1.26
CA MET A 20 -4.80 0.66 1.04
C MET A 20 -3.77 -0.12 1.88
N SER A 21 -2.51 0.35 1.91
CA SER A 21 -1.45 -0.27 2.72
C SER A 21 -1.85 -0.35 4.21
N VAL A 22 -2.37 0.74 4.78
CA VAL A 22 -2.81 0.77 6.19
C VAL A 22 -4.08 -0.05 6.41
N TYR A 23 -5.03 0.00 5.49
CA TYR A 23 -6.26 -0.80 5.54
C TYR A 23 -5.93 -2.30 5.57
N VAL A 24 -5.04 -2.75 4.68
CA VAL A 24 -4.55 -4.13 4.65
C VAL A 24 -3.86 -4.48 5.96
N ALA A 25 -2.99 -3.62 6.49
CA ALA A 25 -2.30 -3.83 7.75
C ALA A 25 -3.27 -4.04 8.94
N LEU A 26 -4.28 -3.19 9.07
CA LEU A 26 -5.30 -3.32 10.12
C LEU A 26 -6.12 -4.59 9.95
N THR A 27 -6.49 -4.92 8.72
CA THR A 27 -7.28 -6.13 8.39
C THR A 27 -6.49 -7.40 8.69
N GLU A 28 -5.23 -7.48 8.29
CA GLU A 28 -4.36 -8.65 8.55
C GLU A 28 -4.13 -8.85 10.06
N LYS A 29 -4.01 -7.78 10.82
CA LYS A 29 -3.91 -7.87 12.28
C LYS A 29 -5.25 -8.23 12.96
N GLY A 30 -6.36 -8.26 12.24
CA GLY A 30 -7.68 -8.49 12.81
C GLY A 30 -8.15 -7.39 13.76
N ILE A 31 -7.65 -6.17 13.59
CA ILE A 31 -7.96 -5.04 14.45
C ILE A 31 -9.20 -4.33 13.92
N PRO A 32 -10.29 -4.18 14.72
CA PRO A 32 -11.47 -3.45 14.30
C PRO A 32 -11.19 -1.95 14.19
N PHE A 33 -11.67 -1.33 13.13
CA PHE A 33 -11.52 0.10 12.88
C PHE A 33 -12.69 0.69 12.11
N SER A 34 -12.85 2.00 12.20
CA SER A 34 -13.82 2.78 11.42
C SER A 34 -13.11 3.49 10.28
N LEU A 35 -13.79 3.64 9.14
CA LEU A 35 -13.32 4.45 8.02
C LEU A 35 -14.00 5.83 8.04
N LYS A 36 -13.20 6.88 7.93
CA LYS A 36 -13.66 8.24 7.64
C LYS A 36 -13.15 8.70 6.29
N ARG A 37 -13.99 9.39 5.54
CA ARG A 37 -13.71 9.81 4.16
C ARG A 37 -13.43 11.31 4.08
N ILE A 38 -12.48 11.67 3.22
CA ILE A 38 -12.11 13.05 2.91
C ILE A 38 -12.18 13.21 1.39
N ASP A 39 -12.84 14.24 0.94
CA ASP A 39 -12.89 14.60 -0.47
C ASP A 39 -11.66 15.44 -0.83
N LEU A 40 -10.66 14.78 -1.45
CA LEU A 40 -9.43 15.43 -1.90
C LEU A 40 -9.68 16.39 -3.06
N SER A 41 -10.72 16.16 -3.87
CA SER A 41 -11.07 17.05 -4.99
C SER A 41 -11.60 18.41 -4.51
N ARG A 42 -12.17 18.43 -3.30
CA ARG A 42 -12.62 19.64 -2.61
C ARG A 42 -11.60 20.22 -1.65
N ASN A 43 -10.37 19.72 -1.66
CA ASN A 43 -9.29 20.14 -0.76
C ASN A 43 -9.64 20.03 0.74
N GLN A 44 -10.50 19.09 1.14
CA GLN A 44 -10.87 18.89 2.55
C GLN A 44 -9.68 18.53 3.44
N GLN A 45 -8.62 17.92 2.89
CA GLN A 45 -7.36 17.67 3.60
C GLN A 45 -6.63 18.95 4.04
N LEU A 46 -6.99 20.11 3.48
CA LEU A 46 -6.44 21.42 3.82
C LEU A 46 -7.35 22.24 4.75
N ALA A 47 -8.53 21.72 5.10
CA ALA A 47 -9.43 22.36 6.06
C ALA A 47 -8.80 22.37 7.47
N ALA A 48 -9.13 23.41 8.26
CA ALA A 48 -8.55 23.61 9.58
C ALA A 48 -8.71 22.38 10.48
N GLU A 49 -9.89 21.78 10.49
CA GLU A 49 -10.23 20.61 11.29
C GLU A 49 -9.35 19.41 10.96
N TYR A 50 -9.02 19.20 9.69
CA TYR A 50 -8.16 18.08 9.29
C TYR A 50 -6.67 18.38 9.53
N ARG A 51 -6.26 19.63 9.41
CA ARG A 51 -4.88 20.05 9.73
C ARG A 51 -4.50 19.81 11.19
N GLU A 52 -5.46 19.91 12.09
CA GLU A 52 -5.26 19.58 13.50
C GLU A 52 -5.05 18.07 13.74
N LEU A 53 -5.60 17.22 12.86
CA LEU A 53 -5.49 15.78 12.96
C LEU A 53 -4.28 15.21 12.22
N SER A 54 -3.91 15.82 11.10
CA SER A 54 -2.89 15.27 10.20
C SER A 54 -1.72 16.23 10.04
N LEU A 55 -0.56 15.83 10.55
CA LEU A 55 0.69 16.59 10.41
C LEU A 55 1.03 16.89 8.95
N THR A 56 0.76 15.95 8.05
CA THR A 56 1.12 16.04 6.63
C THR A 56 0.00 16.60 5.76
N CYS A 57 -1.21 16.78 6.28
CA CYS A 57 -2.40 17.14 5.53
C CYS A 57 -2.65 16.17 4.35
N ARG A 58 -2.36 14.90 4.54
CA ARG A 58 -2.54 13.83 3.54
C ARG A 58 -3.29 12.64 4.14
N VAL A 59 -3.74 11.76 3.27
CA VAL A 59 -4.24 10.44 3.64
C VAL A 59 -3.16 9.39 3.30
N PRO A 60 -3.04 8.31 4.11
CA PRO A 60 -3.80 7.99 5.32
C PRO A 60 -3.44 8.88 6.51
N THR A 61 -4.42 9.09 7.38
CA THR A 61 -4.20 9.46 8.78
C THR A 61 -4.86 8.41 9.64
N LEU A 62 -4.12 7.83 10.59
CA LEU A 62 -4.63 6.90 11.59
C LEU A 62 -4.91 7.68 12.88
N GLN A 63 -6.06 7.45 13.48
CA GLN A 63 -6.39 7.89 14.83
C GLN A 63 -6.48 6.65 15.72
N VAL A 64 -5.79 6.66 16.85
CA VAL A 64 -5.91 5.66 17.92
C VAL A 64 -6.21 6.41 19.21
N ASP A 65 -7.45 6.33 19.69
CA ASP A 65 -7.98 7.18 20.75
C ASP A 65 -7.73 8.67 20.46
N ASN A 66 -6.83 9.32 21.20
CA ASN A 66 -6.46 10.73 21.03
C ASN A 66 -5.10 10.93 20.30
N PHE A 67 -4.48 9.84 19.80
CA PHE A 67 -3.22 9.91 19.07
C PHE A 67 -3.49 9.87 17.56
N PHE A 68 -2.84 10.77 16.83
CA PHE A 68 -2.95 10.86 15.37
C PHE A 68 -1.59 10.65 14.71
N LEU A 69 -1.56 9.87 13.64
CA LEU A 69 -0.34 9.57 12.89
C LEU A 69 -0.64 9.55 11.40
N SER A 70 0.16 10.25 10.61
CA SER A 70 0.15 10.17 9.14
C SER A 70 1.39 9.45 8.63
N GLU A 71 1.48 9.23 7.32
CA GLU A 71 2.48 8.41 6.59
C GLU A 71 2.29 6.90 6.79
N SER A 72 1.92 6.22 5.70
CA SER A 72 1.54 4.80 5.74
C SER A 72 2.62 3.87 6.31
N SER A 73 3.90 4.12 6.03
CA SER A 73 5.00 3.31 6.58
C SER A 73 5.20 3.54 8.07
N ALA A 74 5.06 4.78 8.55
CA ALA A 74 5.09 5.07 9.98
C ALA A 74 3.90 4.44 10.72
N ILE A 75 2.73 4.46 10.09
CA ILE A 75 1.52 3.83 10.63
C ILE A 75 1.68 2.31 10.73
N THR A 76 2.20 1.65 9.70
CA THR A 76 2.39 0.18 9.74
C THR A 76 3.42 -0.24 10.78
N GLU A 77 4.49 0.54 11.00
CA GLU A 77 5.45 0.33 12.08
C GLU A 77 4.79 0.50 13.46
N TYR A 78 4.05 1.60 13.65
CA TYR A 78 3.32 1.83 14.90
C TYR A 78 2.34 0.70 15.21
N LEU A 79 1.61 0.20 14.21
CA LEU A 79 0.70 -0.92 14.39
C LEU A 79 1.45 -2.22 14.76
N GLU A 80 2.63 -2.46 14.18
CA GLU A 80 3.45 -3.63 14.51
C GLU A 80 3.95 -3.59 15.96
N GLU A 81 4.35 -2.42 16.44
CA GLU A 81 4.83 -2.23 17.81
C GLU A 81 3.68 -2.21 18.83
N ARG A 82 2.56 -1.56 18.48
CA ARG A 82 1.41 -1.40 19.39
C ARG A 82 0.60 -2.66 19.58
N PHE A 83 0.56 -3.50 18.54
CA PHE A 83 -0.17 -4.76 18.49
C PHE A 83 0.78 -5.91 18.07
N PRO A 84 1.69 -6.32 18.97
CA PRO A 84 2.75 -7.26 18.63
C PRO A 84 2.25 -8.71 18.56
N ALA A 85 3.02 -9.55 17.85
CA ALA A 85 2.87 -10.99 17.92
C ALA A 85 3.32 -11.53 19.31
N PRO A 86 2.80 -12.66 19.79
CA PRO A 86 1.92 -13.59 19.07
C PRO A 86 0.43 -13.28 19.15
N GLU A 87 0.03 -12.24 19.87
CA GLU A 87 -1.38 -11.88 20.05
C GLU A 87 -2.01 -11.40 18.76
N PHE A 88 -1.23 -10.72 17.92
CA PHE A 88 -1.63 -10.22 16.59
C PHE A 88 -0.71 -10.74 15.50
N GLU A 89 -1.24 -10.83 14.27
CA GLU A 89 -0.45 -11.21 13.11
C GLU A 89 0.66 -10.19 12.83
N ARG A 90 1.81 -10.68 12.33
CA ARG A 90 2.95 -9.83 11.95
C ARG A 90 2.70 -9.12 10.63
N LEU A 91 3.11 -7.85 10.58
CA LEU A 91 3.18 -7.10 9.33
C LEU A 91 4.56 -7.17 8.68
N TYR A 92 5.58 -7.53 9.46
CA TYR A 92 6.96 -7.60 9.02
C TYR A 92 7.60 -8.94 9.33
N PRO A 93 8.61 -9.38 8.55
CA PRO A 93 9.33 -10.60 8.80
C PRO A 93 9.89 -10.67 10.23
N ARG A 94 9.90 -11.87 10.79
CA ARG A 94 10.50 -12.13 12.13
C ARG A 94 12.01 -11.92 12.13
N ASP A 95 12.66 -12.34 11.06
CA ASP A 95 14.10 -12.18 10.86
C ASP A 95 14.45 -10.69 10.72
N ARG A 96 15.51 -10.23 11.41
CA ARG A 96 15.89 -8.83 11.48
C ARG A 96 16.36 -8.26 10.14
N GLU A 97 17.11 -9.03 9.37
CA GLU A 97 17.64 -8.59 8.08
C GLU A 97 16.54 -8.54 7.03
N LYS A 98 15.68 -9.56 6.98
CA LYS A 98 14.49 -9.57 6.14
C LYS A 98 13.54 -8.41 6.48
N ARG A 99 13.36 -8.13 7.79
CA ARG A 99 12.58 -6.97 8.25
C ARG A 99 13.19 -5.65 7.80
N ALA A 100 14.50 -5.49 7.91
CA ALA A 100 15.19 -4.30 7.41
C ALA A 100 15.02 -4.15 5.89
N ARG A 101 15.10 -5.25 5.15
CA ARG A 101 14.88 -5.27 3.70
C ARG A 101 13.43 -4.94 3.32
N ALA A 102 12.45 -5.39 4.10
CA ALA A 102 11.03 -5.02 3.91
C ALA A 102 10.82 -3.51 4.07
N ARG A 103 11.43 -2.91 5.09
CA ARG A 103 11.42 -1.45 5.31
C ARG A 103 12.12 -0.67 4.19
N GLU A 104 13.27 -1.18 3.72
CA GLU A 104 13.97 -0.60 2.58
C GLU A 104 13.09 -0.62 1.32
N MET A 105 12.40 -1.73 1.05
CA MET A 105 11.46 -1.83 -0.06
C MET A 105 10.34 -0.78 0.07
N GLN A 106 9.71 -0.69 1.23
CA GLN A 106 8.66 0.30 1.47
C GLN A 106 9.13 1.75 1.27
N ALA A 107 10.30 2.09 1.81
CA ALA A 107 10.88 3.42 1.67
C ALA A 107 11.20 3.73 0.19
N TRP A 108 11.82 2.80 -0.50
CA TRP A 108 12.21 2.94 -1.89
C TRP A 108 11.01 3.10 -2.84
N LEU A 109 9.96 2.27 -2.66
CA LEU A 109 8.72 2.39 -3.43
C LEU A 109 8.03 3.77 -3.26
N ARG A 110 8.22 4.42 -2.12
CA ARG A 110 7.61 5.73 -1.81
C ARG A 110 8.45 6.90 -2.32
N SER A 111 9.76 6.80 -2.26
CA SER A 111 10.69 7.90 -2.61
C SER A 111 11.08 7.92 -4.09
N ASP A 112 11.07 6.76 -4.75
CA ASP A 112 11.45 6.59 -6.15
C ASP A 112 10.23 6.28 -7.03
N PHE A 113 10.42 5.95 -8.28
CA PHE A 113 9.39 5.49 -9.24
C PHE A 113 8.26 6.49 -9.53
N MET A 114 8.55 7.78 -9.42
CA MET A 114 7.57 8.83 -9.72
C MET A 114 7.07 8.72 -11.16
N TRP A 115 7.93 8.41 -12.12
CA TRP A 115 7.57 8.25 -13.54
C TRP A 115 6.57 7.12 -13.77
N ILE A 116 6.72 5.99 -13.08
CA ILE A 116 5.74 4.91 -13.13
C ILE A 116 4.40 5.40 -12.57
N ARG A 117 4.40 6.10 -11.43
CA ARG A 117 3.16 6.58 -10.80
C ARG A 117 2.46 7.66 -11.62
N GLN A 118 3.18 8.47 -12.37
CA GLN A 118 2.62 9.50 -13.25
C GLN A 118 2.01 8.91 -14.52
N GLU A 119 2.67 7.93 -15.15
CA GLU A 119 2.22 7.35 -16.40
C GLU A 119 1.29 6.14 -16.23
N ARG A 120 1.29 5.55 -15.03
CA ARG A 120 0.37 4.50 -14.57
C ARG A 120 -0.23 4.92 -13.23
N PRO A 121 -1.11 5.92 -13.24
CA PRO A 121 -1.72 6.45 -12.02
C PRO A 121 -2.68 5.44 -11.38
N THR A 122 -3.27 5.81 -10.26
CA THR A 122 -4.14 4.91 -9.47
C THR A 122 -5.44 4.52 -10.18
N GLU A 123 -5.84 5.28 -11.17
CA GLU A 123 -6.96 5.01 -12.06
C GLU A 123 -6.79 3.70 -12.84
N VAL A 124 -5.55 3.31 -13.14
CA VAL A 124 -5.25 1.97 -13.70
C VAL A 124 -5.69 0.87 -12.73
N LEU A 125 -5.34 1.03 -11.45
CA LEU A 125 -5.59 0.02 -10.41
C LEU A 125 -7.08 -0.09 -10.07
N PHE A 126 -7.74 1.06 -9.92
CA PHE A 126 -9.05 1.13 -9.29
C PHE A 126 -10.18 1.51 -10.24
N ALA A 127 -9.87 2.11 -11.40
CA ALA A 127 -10.85 2.44 -12.44
C ALA A 127 -10.69 1.65 -13.74
N GLY A 128 -9.57 0.93 -13.90
CA GLY A 128 -9.30 0.17 -15.13
C GLY A 128 -8.98 1.07 -16.33
N GLU A 129 -8.56 2.31 -16.09
CA GLU A 129 -8.23 3.26 -17.14
C GLU A 129 -6.98 2.87 -17.92
N ARG A 130 -6.91 3.32 -19.16
CA ARG A 130 -5.80 3.08 -20.08
C ARG A 130 -5.09 4.37 -20.42
N PHE A 131 -3.78 4.30 -20.52
CA PHE A 131 -2.89 5.44 -20.76
C PHE A 131 -1.99 5.17 -21.97
N PRO A 132 -1.35 6.19 -22.56
CA PRO A 132 -0.41 6.00 -23.66
C PRO A 132 0.74 5.05 -23.29
N PRO A 133 1.49 4.51 -24.26
CA PRO A 133 2.72 3.76 -24.01
C PRO A 133 3.68 4.53 -23.09
N LEU A 134 4.45 3.78 -22.29
CA LEU A 134 5.45 4.37 -21.39
C LEU A 134 6.49 5.18 -22.17
N THR A 135 6.83 6.34 -21.65
CA THR A 135 8.00 7.09 -22.15
C THR A 135 9.29 6.34 -21.87
N PRO A 136 10.40 6.63 -22.58
CA PRO A 136 11.70 6.01 -22.29
C PRO A 136 12.15 6.20 -20.84
N THR A 137 11.83 7.32 -20.20
CA THR A 137 12.16 7.60 -18.80
C THR A 137 11.36 6.73 -17.84
N ALA A 138 10.07 6.57 -18.09
CA ALA A 138 9.24 5.67 -17.30
C ALA A 138 9.66 4.22 -17.50
N GLN A 139 9.98 3.80 -18.74
CA GLN A 139 10.49 2.46 -19.02
C GLN A 139 11.81 2.17 -18.27
N GLN A 140 12.74 3.12 -18.20
CA GLN A 140 13.97 2.97 -17.40
C GLN A 140 13.64 2.77 -15.91
N SER A 141 12.62 3.45 -15.38
CA SER A 141 12.15 3.24 -14.02
C SER A 141 11.55 1.85 -13.82
N VAL A 142 10.83 1.32 -14.80
CA VAL A 142 10.31 -0.06 -14.79
C VAL A 142 11.46 -1.06 -14.81
N ASP A 143 12.44 -0.88 -15.71
CA ASP A 143 13.60 -1.78 -15.83
C ASP A 143 14.40 -1.83 -14.52
N LYS A 144 14.58 -0.69 -13.86
CA LYS A 144 15.22 -0.58 -12.54
C LYS A 144 14.45 -1.36 -11.48
N LEU A 145 13.13 -1.21 -11.43
CA LEU A 145 12.27 -1.94 -10.50
C LEU A 145 12.34 -3.45 -10.75
N VAL A 146 12.18 -3.86 -12.00
CA VAL A 146 12.22 -5.28 -12.41
C VAL A 146 13.54 -5.92 -12.01
N ALA A 147 14.68 -5.31 -12.37
CA ALA A 147 16.00 -5.83 -12.06
C ALA A 147 16.22 -6.02 -10.54
N ALA A 148 15.74 -5.09 -9.72
CA ALA A 148 15.87 -5.19 -8.27
C ALA A 148 14.95 -6.26 -7.67
N VAL A 149 13.69 -6.33 -8.12
CA VAL A 149 12.73 -7.31 -7.58
C VAL A 149 13.12 -8.74 -7.97
N GLN A 150 13.61 -8.97 -9.18
CA GLN A 150 14.12 -10.29 -9.61
C GLN A 150 15.30 -10.80 -8.76
N ARG A 151 16.07 -9.90 -8.15
CA ARG A 151 17.16 -10.28 -7.22
C ARG A 151 16.65 -10.67 -5.83
N LEU A 152 15.46 -10.21 -5.45
CA LEU A 152 14.86 -10.47 -4.14
C LEU A 152 13.86 -11.62 -4.17
N LEU A 153 13.09 -11.73 -5.24
CA LEU A 153 12.06 -12.74 -5.42
C LEU A 153 12.68 -13.97 -6.10
N LEU A 154 13.03 -14.98 -5.31
CA LEU A 154 13.59 -16.22 -5.83
C LEU A 154 12.52 -17.01 -6.60
N GLU A 155 12.98 -17.88 -7.51
CA GLU A 155 12.07 -18.70 -8.32
C GLU A 155 11.15 -19.57 -7.43
N GLY A 156 9.87 -19.57 -7.75
CA GLY A 156 8.84 -20.30 -7.01
C GLY A 156 8.37 -19.63 -5.72
N GLN A 157 8.95 -18.49 -5.32
CA GLN A 157 8.48 -17.74 -4.15
C GLN A 157 7.26 -16.89 -4.48
N GLN A 158 6.29 -16.94 -3.57
CA GLN A 158 5.08 -16.12 -3.62
C GLN A 158 5.17 -14.84 -2.78
N ASN A 159 6.13 -14.76 -1.88
CA ASN A 159 6.38 -13.60 -1.01
C ASN A 159 7.88 -13.27 -1.00
N LEU A 160 8.22 -11.97 -0.89
CA LEU A 160 9.59 -11.47 -0.95
C LEU A 160 10.55 -12.14 0.06
N PHE A 161 10.02 -12.47 1.23
CA PHE A 161 10.84 -12.93 2.36
C PHE A 161 10.44 -14.31 2.89
N GLY A 162 9.69 -15.08 2.09
CA GLY A 162 9.21 -16.43 2.40
C GLY A 162 7.81 -16.42 3.03
N GLU A 163 7.57 -15.62 4.06
CA GLU A 163 6.26 -15.30 4.61
C GLU A 163 5.79 -13.95 4.10
N TRP A 164 4.48 -13.74 4.06
CA TRP A 164 3.92 -12.45 3.66
C TRP A 164 4.32 -11.33 4.63
N SER A 165 4.54 -10.17 4.08
CA SER A 165 4.73 -8.92 4.80
C SER A 165 3.99 -7.78 4.11
N ILE A 166 3.80 -6.67 4.80
CA ILE A 166 3.16 -5.48 4.21
C ILE A 166 3.95 -4.93 3.01
N ALA A 167 5.25 -5.21 2.92
CA ALA A 167 6.07 -4.85 1.76
C ALA A 167 5.64 -5.59 0.48
N ASP A 168 5.08 -6.82 0.60
CA ASP A 168 4.52 -7.55 -0.53
C ASP A 168 3.29 -6.83 -1.09
N THR A 169 2.42 -6.31 -0.23
CA THR A 169 1.27 -5.50 -0.66
C THR A 169 1.72 -4.21 -1.35
N ASP A 170 2.67 -3.48 -0.76
CA ASP A 170 3.17 -2.23 -1.34
C ASP A 170 3.85 -2.44 -2.71
N LEU A 171 4.63 -3.52 -2.85
CA LEU A 171 5.23 -3.90 -4.12
C LEU A 171 4.16 -4.33 -5.14
N ALA A 172 3.18 -5.12 -4.71
CA ALA A 172 2.09 -5.56 -5.59
C ALA A 172 1.30 -4.37 -6.15
N VAL A 173 1.06 -3.33 -5.36
CA VAL A 173 0.45 -2.07 -5.84
C VAL A 173 1.29 -1.46 -6.96
N MET A 174 2.61 -1.40 -6.81
CA MET A 174 3.48 -0.82 -7.83
C MET A 174 3.50 -1.67 -9.10
N LEU A 175 3.62 -2.99 -8.98
CA LEU A 175 3.65 -3.90 -10.12
C LEU A 175 2.30 -3.97 -10.84
N ASN A 176 1.18 -3.96 -10.10
CA ASN A 176 -0.15 -4.00 -10.71
C ASN A 176 -0.52 -2.73 -11.49
N ARG A 177 0.15 -1.60 -11.28
CA ARG A 177 0.04 -0.44 -12.18
C ARG A 177 0.44 -0.81 -13.62
N LEU A 178 1.41 -1.69 -13.75
CA LEU A 178 1.91 -2.18 -15.04
C LEU A 178 1.12 -3.38 -15.53
N VAL A 179 0.93 -4.40 -14.70
CA VAL A 179 0.23 -5.64 -15.04
C VAL A 179 -1.21 -5.38 -15.49
N LEU A 180 -1.99 -4.64 -14.70
CA LEU A 180 -3.38 -4.34 -15.02
C LEU A 180 -3.52 -3.41 -16.23
N HIS A 181 -2.52 -2.59 -16.51
CA HIS A 181 -2.47 -1.79 -17.73
C HIS A 181 -2.12 -2.64 -18.96
N GLY A 182 -1.43 -3.76 -18.80
CA GLY A 182 -0.97 -4.64 -19.88
C GLY A 182 0.44 -4.29 -20.38
N ASP A 183 1.23 -3.58 -19.58
CA ASP A 183 2.65 -3.37 -19.88
C ASP A 183 3.44 -4.68 -19.73
N ASN A 184 4.52 -4.82 -20.49
CA ASN A 184 5.31 -6.03 -20.50
C ASN A 184 6.20 -6.15 -19.26
N LEU A 185 5.98 -7.21 -18.48
CA LEU A 185 6.79 -7.58 -17.32
C LEU A 185 7.24 -9.04 -17.42
N PRO A 186 8.34 -9.44 -16.77
CA PRO A 186 8.68 -10.84 -16.61
C PRO A 186 7.53 -11.64 -15.99
N VAL A 187 7.25 -12.84 -16.53
CA VAL A 187 6.12 -13.70 -16.12
C VAL A 187 6.12 -13.96 -14.61
N GLN A 188 7.30 -14.16 -14.01
CA GLN A 188 7.42 -14.33 -12.56
C GLN A 188 6.83 -13.14 -11.78
N LEU A 189 7.09 -11.92 -12.22
CA LEU A 189 6.59 -10.71 -11.55
C LEU A 189 5.11 -10.48 -11.81
N GLN A 190 4.60 -10.87 -12.97
CA GLN A 190 3.17 -10.87 -13.25
C GLN A 190 2.44 -11.82 -12.28
N HIS A 191 2.88 -13.09 -12.19
CA HIS A 191 2.30 -14.07 -11.27
C HIS A 191 2.38 -13.64 -9.81
N TYR A 192 3.51 -13.05 -9.40
CA TYR A 192 3.65 -12.50 -8.05
C TYR A 192 2.64 -11.37 -7.78
N ALA A 193 2.54 -10.41 -8.69
CA ALA A 193 1.62 -9.29 -8.56
C ALA A 193 0.16 -9.75 -8.50
N GLU A 194 -0.23 -10.69 -9.38
CA GLU A 194 -1.55 -11.30 -9.42
C GLU A 194 -1.84 -12.08 -8.12
N PHE A 195 -0.90 -12.89 -7.64
CA PHE A 195 -1.05 -13.64 -6.41
C PHE A 195 -1.30 -12.72 -5.20
N GLN A 196 -0.49 -11.69 -5.03
CA GLN A 196 -0.66 -10.71 -3.94
C GLN A 196 -1.98 -9.95 -4.06
N TRP A 197 -2.44 -9.70 -5.29
CA TRP A 197 -3.71 -9.00 -5.54
C TRP A 197 -4.93 -9.81 -5.09
N GLN A 198 -4.83 -11.14 -5.07
CA GLN A 198 -5.90 -12.05 -4.62
C GLN A 198 -6.00 -12.19 -3.10
N ARG A 199 -5.10 -11.55 -2.34
CA ARG A 199 -5.14 -11.60 -0.88
C ARG A 199 -6.46 -11.05 -0.35
N ALA A 200 -7.09 -11.73 0.61
CA ALA A 200 -8.44 -11.38 1.10
C ALA A 200 -8.54 -9.92 1.57
N SER A 201 -7.55 -9.43 2.30
CA SER A 201 -7.51 -8.03 2.77
C SER A 201 -7.40 -7.02 1.63
N VAL A 202 -6.69 -7.37 0.55
CA VAL A 202 -6.61 -6.57 -0.69
C VAL A 202 -7.96 -6.56 -1.40
N GLN A 203 -8.61 -7.72 -1.53
CA GLN A 203 -9.93 -7.84 -2.17
C GLN A 203 -11.01 -7.05 -1.42
N LEU A 204 -10.94 -7.00 -0.08
CA LEU A 204 -11.83 -6.14 0.71
C LEU A 204 -11.66 -4.66 0.38
N TRP A 205 -10.42 -4.17 0.22
CA TRP A 205 -10.17 -2.80 -0.23
C TRP A 205 -10.72 -2.54 -1.63
N LEU A 206 -10.50 -3.45 -2.57
CA LEU A 206 -11.00 -3.33 -3.95
C LEU A 206 -12.53 -3.29 -4.00
N ALA A 207 -13.20 -4.05 -3.11
CA ALA A 207 -14.64 -3.98 -2.98
C ALA A 207 -15.13 -2.60 -2.47
N GLU A 208 -14.39 -1.94 -1.57
CA GLU A 208 -14.71 -0.57 -1.15
C GLU A 208 -14.54 0.43 -2.30
N SER A 209 -13.46 0.33 -3.09
CA SER A 209 -13.23 1.21 -4.25
C SER A 209 -14.28 1.01 -5.34
N GLY A 210 -14.82 -0.19 -5.51
CA GLY A 210 -15.88 -0.51 -6.46
C GLY A 210 -17.27 0.02 -6.12
N LYS A 211 -17.54 0.28 -4.84
CA LYS A 211 -18.86 0.79 -4.37
C LYS A 211 -19.15 2.23 -4.80
N ASN A 212 -18.15 2.97 -5.25
CA ASN A 212 -18.28 4.37 -5.63
C ASN A 212 -18.33 4.58 -7.17
N ARG A 213 -18.54 3.51 -7.93
CA ARG A 213 -18.71 3.51 -9.39
C ARG A 213 -20.18 3.51 -9.79
#